data_f2d816df44e992726c680f2e7e67c8f3
#
_entry.id   f2d816df44e992726c680f2e7e67c8f3
#
_cell.length_a   1.000
_cell.length_b   1.000
_cell.length_c   1.000
_cell.angle_alpha   90.00
_cell.angle_beta   90.00
_cell.angle_gamma   90.00
#
_symmetry.space_group_name_H-M   'P 1'
#
loop_
_entity.id
_entity.type
_entity.pdbx_description
1 polymer ?
#
loop_
_entity_poly.entity_id
_entity_poly.type
_entity_poly.pdbx_seq_one_letter_code
_entity_poly.pdbx_strand_id
1 'polypeptide(L)'
;MLRVLGFSTLLLSLTACTTTENLFNKAKGVVPASYTPLEQVFKAQPNLEAELSSIEIRQVFNRVESPSAAQITVLESGLMDDSVSAIRTIYQFKLMDKEWSLVDKKAAYKCSRGDNTKTFQVEICS
;
A
#
# COMPACT_ATOMS: atom_id res chain seq x y z
N MET A 1 -54.61 47.08 -29.13
CA MET A 1 -54.35 45.63 -29.24
C MET A 1 -52.85 45.39 -29.20
N LEU A 2 -52.35 45.03 -28.05
CA LEU A 2 -50.93 44.81 -27.85
C LEU A 2 -50.74 43.36 -27.36
N ARG A 3 -50.15 42.56 -28.24
CA ARG A 3 -49.78 41.17 -27.88
C ARG A 3 -48.35 41.19 -27.38
N VAL A 4 -48.20 40.93 -26.10
CA VAL A 4 -46.88 40.72 -25.51
C VAL A 4 -46.60 39.25 -25.59
N LEU A 5 -45.64 38.89 -26.41
CA LEU A 5 -45.07 37.53 -26.46
C LEU A 5 -44.01 37.43 -25.37
N GLY A 6 -44.32 36.65 -24.33
CA GLY A 6 -43.34 36.31 -23.32
C GLY A 6 -42.33 35.32 -23.86
N PHE A 7 -41.10 35.72 -23.97
CA PHE A 7 -39.98 34.82 -24.18
C PHE A 7 -39.59 34.17 -22.86
N SER A 8 -39.96 32.91 -22.73
CA SER A 8 -39.46 32.09 -21.64
C SER A 8 -38.07 31.57 -22.01
N THR A 9 -37.06 32.20 -21.49
CA THR A 9 -35.68 31.70 -21.61
C THR A 9 -35.50 30.53 -20.67
N LEU A 10 -35.45 29.33 -21.25
CA LEU A 10 -35.09 28.10 -20.55
C LEU A 10 -33.57 28.11 -20.31
N LEU A 11 -33.17 28.42 -19.10
CA LEU A 11 -31.80 28.27 -18.63
C LEU A 11 -31.55 26.79 -18.36
N LEU A 12 -30.97 26.11 -19.34
CA LEU A 12 -30.36 24.80 -19.10
C LEU A 12 -29.08 24.99 -18.31
N SER A 13 -29.17 24.84 -17.01
CA SER A 13 -28.01 24.74 -16.14
C SER A 13 -27.32 23.38 -16.37
N LEU A 14 -26.21 23.42 -17.08
CA LEU A 14 -25.28 22.30 -17.22
C LEU A 14 -24.54 22.09 -15.89
N THR A 15 -25.12 21.32 -14.99
CA THR A 15 -24.45 20.88 -13.76
C THR A 15 -23.95 19.44 -13.86
N ALA A 16 -23.48 19.03 -15.03
CA ALA A 16 -23.10 17.64 -15.28
C ALA A 16 -21.65 17.29 -14.88
N CYS A 17 -20.80 18.29 -14.57
CA CYS A 17 -19.38 18.01 -14.33
C CYS A 17 -19.00 17.63 -12.90
N THR A 18 -19.82 17.94 -11.91
CA THR A 18 -19.53 17.65 -10.49
C THR A 18 -19.91 16.24 -10.04
N THR A 19 -20.79 15.58 -10.77
CA THR A 19 -21.30 14.26 -10.39
C THR A 19 -20.35 13.12 -10.75
N THR A 20 -19.51 13.28 -11.77
CA THR A 20 -18.59 12.24 -12.21
C THR A 20 -17.38 12.07 -11.29
N GLU A 21 -16.83 13.16 -10.78
CA GLU A 21 -15.70 13.10 -9.84
C GLU A 21 -16.12 12.51 -8.49
N ASN A 22 -17.29 12.85 -8.01
CA ASN A 22 -17.81 12.30 -6.76
C ASN A 22 -18.17 10.81 -6.86
N LEU A 23 -18.63 10.35 -8.02
CA LEU A 23 -18.89 8.93 -8.27
C LEU A 23 -17.58 8.14 -8.37
N PHE A 24 -16.56 8.72 -8.97
CA PHE A 24 -15.25 8.07 -9.09
C PHE A 24 -14.56 7.96 -7.72
N ASN A 25 -14.62 8.99 -6.92
CA ASN A 25 -14.09 8.99 -5.56
C ASN A 25 -14.90 8.10 -4.62
N LYS A 26 -16.20 8.01 -4.81
CA LYS A 26 -17.10 7.14 -4.05
C LYS A 26 -16.92 5.68 -4.45
N ALA A 27 -16.67 5.39 -5.72
CA ALA A 27 -16.34 4.04 -6.18
C ALA A 27 -14.97 3.56 -5.66
N LYS A 28 -13.98 4.45 -5.52
CA LYS A 28 -12.71 4.16 -4.83
C LYS A 28 -12.88 3.88 -3.34
N GLY A 29 -13.93 4.44 -2.70
CA GLY A 29 -14.19 4.25 -1.27
C GLY A 29 -15.17 3.10 -0.96
N VAL A 30 -15.93 2.64 -1.94
CA VAL A 30 -17.00 1.63 -1.77
C VAL A 30 -16.58 0.24 -2.25
N VAL A 31 -15.66 0.16 -3.19
CA VAL A 31 -14.92 -1.08 -3.36
C VAL A 31 -13.93 -1.07 -2.20
N PRO A 32 -14.03 -1.98 -1.23
CA PRO A 32 -12.83 -2.33 -0.51
C PRO A 32 -11.91 -2.78 -1.61
N ALA A 33 -11.16 -1.85 -2.14
CA ALA A 33 -10.08 -2.19 -3.00
C ALA A 33 -9.35 -3.23 -2.17
N SER A 34 -9.43 -4.47 -2.59
CA SER A 34 -8.53 -5.46 -2.07
C SER A 34 -7.17 -4.86 -2.37
N TYR A 35 -6.65 -4.16 -1.38
CA TYR A 35 -5.35 -3.55 -1.50
C TYR A 35 -4.41 -4.63 -1.99
N THR A 36 -3.68 -4.35 -3.03
CA THR A 36 -2.63 -5.25 -3.46
C THR A 36 -1.71 -5.55 -2.27
N PRO A 37 -1.02 -6.68 -2.26
CA PRO A 37 -0.08 -6.97 -1.18
C PRO A 37 0.89 -5.82 -0.91
N LEU A 38 1.41 -5.19 -1.95
CA LEU A 38 2.34 -4.07 -1.82
C LEU A 38 1.68 -2.84 -1.17
N GLU A 39 0.47 -2.49 -1.56
CA GLU A 39 -0.28 -1.39 -0.93
C GLU A 39 -0.53 -1.64 0.56
N GLN A 40 -0.82 -2.88 0.93
CA GLN A 40 -1.00 -3.25 2.33
C GLN A 40 0.30 -3.10 3.14
N VAL A 41 1.44 -3.42 2.54
CA VAL A 41 2.75 -3.20 3.18
C VAL A 41 3.02 -1.72 3.40
N PHE A 42 2.77 -0.86 2.41
CA PHE A 42 2.92 0.58 2.58
C PHE A 42 1.97 1.17 3.63
N LYS A 43 0.79 0.61 3.79
CA LYS A 43 -0.11 1.00 4.88
C LYS A 43 0.37 0.55 6.25
N ALA A 44 0.96 -0.63 6.32
CA ALA A 44 1.52 -1.15 7.57
C ALA A 44 2.80 -0.41 7.99
N GLN A 45 3.57 0.08 7.02
CA GLN A 45 4.82 0.82 7.23
C GLN A 45 4.82 2.11 6.41
N PRO A 46 4.04 3.14 6.81
CA PRO A 46 3.92 4.38 6.04
C PRO A 46 5.22 5.20 5.98
N ASN A 47 6.14 4.96 6.89
CA ASN A 47 7.44 5.62 6.93
C ASN A 47 8.43 5.11 5.85
N LEU A 48 8.15 4.01 5.17
CA LEU A 48 9.04 3.48 4.12
C LEU A 48 9.32 4.49 3.01
N GLU A 49 8.35 5.34 2.68
CA GLU A 49 8.50 6.37 1.66
C GLU A 49 9.32 7.59 2.13
N ALA A 50 9.39 7.81 3.42
CA ALA A 50 10.00 9.00 4.02
C ALA A 50 11.40 8.74 4.61
N GLU A 51 11.80 7.49 4.75
CA GLU A 51 13.08 7.15 5.35
C GLU A 51 14.27 7.42 4.43
N LEU A 52 15.33 7.94 5.02
CA LEU A 52 16.61 8.22 4.32
C LEU A 52 17.53 7.00 4.29
N SER A 53 17.15 5.90 4.90
CA SER A 53 17.85 4.63 4.84
C SER A 53 17.70 3.95 3.49
N SER A 54 18.54 3.00 3.20
CA SER A 54 18.41 2.18 1.99
C SER A 54 17.28 1.16 2.17
N ILE A 55 16.30 1.21 1.28
CA ILE A 55 15.14 0.31 1.32
C ILE A 55 15.09 -0.49 0.03
N GLU A 56 14.98 -1.80 0.18
CA GLU A 56 14.74 -2.73 -0.93
C GLU A 56 13.43 -3.46 -0.68
N ILE A 57 12.54 -3.43 -1.67
CA ILE A 57 11.25 -4.11 -1.61
C ILE A 57 11.19 -5.11 -2.76
N ARG A 58 10.94 -6.37 -2.42
CA ARG A 58 10.79 -7.44 -3.40
C ARG A 58 9.42 -8.10 -3.25
N GLN A 59 8.64 -8.08 -4.33
CA GLN A 59 7.36 -8.77 -4.41
C GLN A 59 7.47 -10.00 -5.31
N VAL A 60 7.04 -11.14 -4.82
CA VAL A 60 7.04 -12.39 -5.56
C VAL A 60 5.67 -13.05 -5.45
N PHE A 61 5.08 -13.38 -6.58
CA PHE A 61 3.85 -14.15 -6.66
C PHE A 61 4.16 -15.62 -6.90
N ASN A 62 3.27 -16.50 -6.45
CA ASN A 62 3.45 -17.95 -6.60
C ASN A 62 3.30 -18.42 -8.05
N ARG A 63 2.66 -17.63 -8.92
CA ARG A 63 2.50 -17.91 -10.35
C ARG A 63 2.17 -16.64 -11.11
N VAL A 64 2.44 -16.66 -12.41
CA VAL A 64 2.26 -15.51 -13.30
C VAL A 64 0.77 -15.26 -13.60
N GLU A 65 0.04 -16.32 -13.91
CA GLU A 65 -1.39 -16.24 -14.21
C GLU A 65 -2.21 -16.56 -12.97
N SER A 66 -3.20 -15.71 -12.70
CA SER A 66 -4.12 -15.88 -11.57
C SER A 66 -3.40 -16.17 -10.25
N PRO A 67 -2.51 -15.29 -9.78
CA PRO A 67 -1.77 -15.54 -8.56
C PRO A 67 -2.72 -15.68 -7.35
N SER A 68 -2.40 -16.61 -6.46
CA SER A 68 -3.18 -16.86 -5.25
C SER A 68 -2.39 -16.65 -3.96
N ALA A 69 -1.09 -16.44 -4.07
CA ALA A 69 -0.22 -16.14 -2.95
C ALA A 69 0.86 -15.14 -3.37
N ALA A 70 1.27 -14.31 -2.46
CA ALA A 70 2.35 -13.34 -2.65
C ALA A 70 3.22 -13.24 -1.41
N GLN A 71 4.50 -12.99 -1.64
CA GLN A 71 5.44 -12.68 -0.58
C GLN A 71 6.08 -11.33 -0.86
N ILE A 72 6.08 -10.45 0.13
CA ILE A 72 6.78 -9.18 0.07
C ILE A 72 7.87 -9.17 1.13
N THR A 73 9.09 -8.96 0.68
CA THR A 73 10.25 -8.79 1.54
C THR A 73 10.64 -7.32 1.53
N VAL A 74 10.69 -6.71 2.70
CA VAL A 74 11.19 -5.36 2.91
C VAL A 74 12.51 -5.46 3.63
N LEU A 75 13.56 -4.96 3.00
CA LEU A 75 14.89 -4.88 3.59
C LEU A 75 15.23 -3.40 3.82
N GLU A 76 15.35 -3.02 5.07
CA GLU A 76 15.80 -1.70 5.50
C GLU A 76 17.25 -1.84 5.98
N SER A 77 18.17 -1.14 5.34
CA SER A 77 19.59 -1.18 5.68
C SER A 77 20.18 0.22 5.82
N GLY A 78 21.37 0.29 6.38
CA GLY A 78 22.01 1.58 6.68
C GLY A 78 21.28 2.34 7.78
N LEU A 79 20.67 1.62 8.72
CA LEU A 79 19.99 2.23 9.84
C LEU A 79 20.98 2.93 10.78
N MET A 80 20.60 4.13 11.21
CA MET A 80 21.39 4.91 12.17
C MET A 80 21.06 4.51 13.60
N ASP A 81 21.08 3.21 13.86
CA ASP A 81 20.83 2.61 15.16
C ASP A 81 22.11 1.95 15.66
N ASP A 82 22.45 2.16 16.93
CA ASP A 82 23.66 1.62 17.53
C ASP A 82 23.65 0.09 17.66
N SER A 83 22.47 -0.51 17.70
CA SER A 83 22.32 -1.95 17.89
C SER A 83 21.90 -2.71 16.64
N VAL A 84 21.15 -2.08 15.73
CA VAL A 84 20.58 -2.72 14.53
C VAL A 84 21.11 -2.04 13.27
N SER A 85 21.74 -2.81 12.38
CA SER A 85 22.22 -2.30 11.08
C SER A 85 21.21 -2.51 9.94
N ALA A 86 20.38 -3.52 10.02
CA ALA A 86 19.36 -3.81 9.02
C ALA A 86 18.18 -4.57 9.64
N ILE A 87 17.00 -4.36 9.06
CA ILE A 87 15.77 -5.09 9.39
C ILE A 87 15.22 -5.69 8.10
N ARG A 88 14.89 -6.97 8.15
CA ARG A 88 14.21 -7.66 7.06
C ARG A 88 12.84 -8.11 7.55
N THR A 89 11.81 -7.62 6.91
CA THR A 89 10.43 -8.01 7.20
C THR A 89 9.86 -8.77 6.02
N ILE A 90 9.31 -9.94 6.27
CA ILE A 90 8.69 -10.81 5.27
C ILE A 90 7.20 -10.87 5.55
N TYR A 91 6.41 -10.43 4.58
CA TYR A 91 4.95 -10.47 4.60
C TYR A 91 4.47 -11.56 3.67
N GLN A 92 3.59 -12.43 4.16
CA GLN A 92 2.96 -13.47 3.37
C GLN A 92 1.48 -13.18 3.18
N PHE A 93 1.02 -13.20 1.94
CA PHE A 93 -0.36 -12.92 1.57
C PHE A 93 -0.97 -14.10 0.84
N LYS A 94 -2.26 -14.30 1.06
CA LYS A 94 -3.09 -15.22 0.26
C LYS A 94 -4.29 -14.47 -0.31
N LEU A 95 -4.66 -14.84 -1.52
CA LEU A 95 -5.88 -14.36 -2.14
C LEU A 95 -7.05 -15.23 -1.66
N MET A 96 -7.95 -14.64 -0.91
CA MET A 96 -9.15 -15.29 -0.36
C MET A 96 -10.38 -14.46 -0.73
N ASP A 97 -11.38 -15.07 -1.37
CA ASP A 97 -12.60 -14.40 -1.79
C ASP A 97 -12.35 -13.12 -2.61
N LYS A 98 -11.40 -13.18 -3.54
CA LYS A 98 -10.95 -12.07 -4.39
C LYS A 98 -10.26 -10.93 -3.64
N GLU A 99 -9.88 -11.13 -2.39
CA GLU A 99 -9.18 -10.15 -1.58
C GLU A 99 -7.84 -10.71 -1.09
N TRP A 100 -6.81 -9.87 -1.11
CA TRP A 100 -5.52 -10.20 -0.56
C TRP A 100 -5.53 -10.04 0.95
N SER A 101 -5.21 -11.11 1.65
CA SER A 101 -5.15 -11.14 3.11
C SER A 101 -3.76 -11.46 3.61
N LEU A 102 -3.27 -10.68 4.56
CA LEU A 102 -2.01 -10.96 5.25
C LEU A 102 -2.20 -12.18 6.15
N VAL A 103 -1.41 -13.22 5.91
CA VAL A 103 -1.50 -14.47 6.67
C VAL A 103 -0.31 -14.71 7.59
N ASP A 104 0.83 -14.06 7.31
CA ASP A 104 2.02 -14.17 8.16
C ASP A 104 2.91 -12.94 7.99
N LYS A 105 3.59 -12.56 9.06
CA LYS A 105 4.58 -11.50 9.09
C LYS A 105 5.73 -11.90 10.00
N LYS A 106 6.96 -11.86 9.48
CA LYS A 106 8.17 -12.17 10.24
C LYS A 106 9.20 -11.07 10.08
N ALA A 107 9.78 -10.65 11.18
CA ALA A 107 10.88 -9.72 11.19
C ALA A 107 12.17 -10.42 11.64
N ALA A 108 13.27 -10.05 11.03
CA ALA A 108 14.60 -10.49 11.41
C ALA A 108 15.55 -9.29 11.42
N TYR A 109 16.53 -9.33 12.30
CA TYR A 109 17.42 -8.22 12.59
C TYR A 109 18.86 -8.59 12.32
N LYS A 110 19.60 -7.69 11.70
CA LYS A 110 21.04 -7.78 11.59
C LYS A 110 21.65 -6.80 12.59
N CYS A 111 22.43 -7.32 13.52
CA CYS A 111 22.95 -6.52 14.61
C CYS A 111 24.24 -5.79 14.22
N SER A 112 24.40 -4.57 14.74
CA SER A 112 25.62 -3.76 14.54
C SER A 112 26.75 -4.20 15.46
N ARG A 113 26.42 -4.83 16.57
CA ARG A 113 27.37 -5.28 17.60
C ARG A 113 26.90 -6.60 18.22
N GLY A 114 27.75 -7.19 19.01
CA GLY A 114 27.51 -8.47 19.67
C GLY A 114 28.14 -9.65 18.91
N ASP A 115 27.76 -10.87 19.26
CA ASP A 115 28.39 -12.08 18.75
C ASP A 115 28.07 -12.36 17.27
N ASN A 116 26.91 -11.93 16.81
CA ASN A 116 26.50 -12.12 15.43
C ASN A 116 26.14 -10.79 14.76
N THR A 117 27.05 -10.29 13.91
CA THR A 117 26.85 -9.06 13.13
C THR A 117 26.77 -9.36 11.62
N LYS A 118 26.78 -10.61 11.22
CA LYS A 118 26.89 -11.03 9.81
C LYS A 118 25.59 -11.57 9.24
N THR A 119 24.73 -12.15 10.06
CA THR A 119 23.49 -12.79 9.62
C THR A 119 22.28 -12.18 10.31
N PHE A 120 21.11 -12.38 9.71
CA PHE A 120 19.84 -12.00 10.33
C PHE A 120 19.44 -12.99 11.41
N GLN A 121 18.88 -12.49 12.50
CA GLN A 121 18.35 -13.25 13.61
C GLN A 121 16.95 -12.80 13.98
N VAL A 122 16.18 -13.67 14.58
CA VAL A 122 14.82 -13.37 15.03
C VAL A 122 14.80 -12.56 16.32
N GLU A 123 15.78 -12.79 17.18
CA GLU A 123 15.91 -12.08 18.45
C GLU A 123 16.31 -10.61 18.20
N ILE A 124 15.78 -9.74 19.07
CA ILE A 124 16.13 -8.32 19.03
C ILE A 124 17.60 -8.14 19.42
N CYS A 125 18.27 -7.24 18.73
CA CYS A 125 19.67 -6.88 19.04
C CYS A 125 19.78 -6.15 20.37
N SER A 126 20.80 -6.47 21.14
CA SER A 126 21.09 -5.83 22.42
C SER A 126 21.92 -4.55 22.30
#